data_bbd2229f2de049d35fa2f2ddd2318fff
#
_entry.id   bbd2229f2de049d35fa2f2ddd2318fff
#
_cell.length_a   1.000
_cell.length_b   1.000
_cell.length_c   1.000
_cell.angle_alpha   90.00
_cell.angle_beta   90.00
_cell.angle_gamma   90.00
#
_symmetry.space_group_name_H-M   'P 1'
#
loop_
_entity.id
_entity.type
_entity.pdbx_description
1 polymer ?
#
loop_
_entity_poly.entity_id
_entity_poly.type
_entity_poly.pdbx_seq_one_letter_code
_entity_poly.pdbx_strand_id
1 'polypeptide(L)'
;MDLLERAKALAACQVFGDLAPAVIVRLAERAFAVELSAGERRSTTETVWVVASGALAVAAGEMQISDATASSIRRRGGTATPGHVVGIVRVVAPATKPVEAVAEKPSTVVGLNVDDVRDVLEEDPSALAALADALSRILLSQS
;
A
#
# COMPACT_ATOMS: atom_id res chain seq x y z
N MET A 1 11.60 12.24 6.83
CA MET A 1 11.53 10.98 7.59
C MET A 1 12.86 10.27 7.56
N ASP A 2 13.37 9.93 8.71
CA ASP A 2 14.58 9.12 8.79
C ASP A 2 14.25 7.62 8.69
N LEU A 3 15.27 6.78 8.74
CA LEU A 3 15.09 5.33 8.63
C LEU A 3 14.18 4.78 9.73
N LEU A 4 14.35 5.24 10.95
CA LEU A 4 13.55 4.78 12.08
C LEU A 4 12.07 5.12 11.90
N GLU A 5 11.79 6.33 11.44
CA GLU A 5 10.42 6.76 11.20
C GLU A 5 9.78 5.96 10.07
N ARG A 6 10.52 5.68 9.01
CA ARG A 6 10.01 4.84 7.92
C ARG A 6 9.73 3.42 8.41
N ALA A 7 10.65 2.87 9.22
CA ALA A 7 10.45 1.53 9.77
C ALA A 7 9.23 1.47 10.69
N LYS A 8 9.01 2.50 11.50
CA LYS A 8 7.82 2.56 12.34
C LYS A 8 6.53 2.63 11.53
N ALA A 9 6.54 3.40 10.44
CA ALA A 9 5.37 3.48 9.58
C ALA A 9 5.04 2.12 8.94
N LEU A 10 6.05 1.38 8.51
CA LEU A 10 5.87 0.05 7.95
C LEU A 10 5.39 -0.94 9.01
N ALA A 11 5.96 -0.87 10.22
CA ALA A 11 5.57 -1.74 11.32
C ALA A 11 4.13 -1.51 11.77
N ALA A 12 3.64 -0.29 11.63
CA ALA A 12 2.25 0.05 11.96
C ALA A 12 1.26 -0.31 10.84
N CYS A 13 1.76 -0.70 9.68
CA CYS A 13 0.93 -1.03 8.53
C CYS A 13 0.30 -2.41 8.73
N GLN A 14 -0.97 -2.55 8.36
CA GLN A 14 -1.70 -3.82 8.47
C GLN A 14 -1.03 -4.97 7.73
N VAL A 15 -0.42 -4.67 6.58
CA VAL A 15 0.17 -5.69 5.72
C VAL A 15 1.57 -6.06 6.16
N PHE A 16 2.40 -5.06 6.48
CA PHE A 16 3.80 -5.29 6.80
C PHE A 16 4.06 -5.52 8.30
N GLY A 17 3.09 -5.22 9.15
CA GLY A 17 3.30 -5.27 10.59
C GLY A 17 3.63 -6.64 11.15
N ASP A 18 3.25 -7.71 10.46
CA ASP A 18 3.50 -9.08 10.88
C ASP A 18 4.86 -9.61 10.40
N LEU A 19 5.59 -8.83 9.60
CA LEU A 19 6.91 -9.25 9.14
C LEU A 19 7.95 -9.15 10.25
N ALA A 20 8.99 -9.99 10.17
CA ALA A 20 10.08 -9.94 11.13
C ALA A 20 10.74 -8.54 11.11
N PRO A 21 11.20 -8.03 12.27
CA PRO A 21 11.81 -6.69 12.33
C PRO A 21 12.94 -6.49 11.34
N ALA A 22 13.77 -7.50 11.12
CA ALA A 22 14.88 -7.41 10.17
C ALA A 22 14.37 -7.16 8.74
N VAL A 23 13.26 -7.78 8.37
CA VAL A 23 12.64 -7.59 7.05
C VAL A 23 12.09 -6.17 6.94
N ILE A 24 11.41 -5.69 7.98
CA ILE A 24 10.88 -4.33 8.01
C ILE A 24 12.00 -3.31 7.82
N VAL A 25 13.12 -3.50 8.49
CA VAL A 25 14.27 -2.59 8.35
C VAL A 25 14.81 -2.60 6.92
N ARG A 26 14.91 -3.77 6.30
CA ARG A 26 15.37 -3.88 4.92
C ARG A 26 14.44 -3.16 3.95
N LEU A 27 13.13 -3.28 4.16
CA LEU A 27 12.16 -2.55 3.37
C LEU A 27 12.29 -1.04 3.61
N ALA A 28 12.45 -0.64 4.86
CA ALA A 28 12.59 0.77 5.22
C ALA A 28 13.82 1.42 4.59
N GLU A 29 14.91 0.67 4.45
CA GLU A 29 16.14 1.16 3.80
C GLU A 29 15.90 1.50 2.33
N ARG A 30 14.98 0.84 1.68
CA ARG A 30 14.63 1.07 0.27
C ARG A 30 13.44 2.01 0.10
N ALA A 31 12.76 2.33 1.18
CA ALA A 31 11.58 3.19 1.16
C ALA A 31 11.95 4.66 1.09
N PHE A 32 11.02 5.46 0.63
CA PHE A 32 11.18 6.91 0.58
C PHE A 32 9.89 7.57 1.08
N ALA A 33 10.01 8.71 1.74
CA ALA A 33 8.87 9.44 2.24
C ALA A 33 8.52 10.59 1.28
N VAL A 34 7.23 10.80 1.10
CA VAL A 34 6.73 11.90 0.27
C VAL A 34 5.65 12.65 1.05
N GLU A 35 5.75 13.97 1.06
CA GLU A 35 4.70 14.80 1.62
C GLU A 35 3.79 15.26 0.49
N LEU A 36 2.50 15.03 0.66
CA LEU A 36 1.49 15.36 -0.33
C LEU A 36 0.63 16.51 0.18
N SER A 37 0.42 17.50 -0.68
CA SER A 37 -0.59 18.52 -0.44
C SER A 37 -1.95 17.98 -0.84
N ALA A 38 -3.01 18.55 -0.27
CA ALA A 38 -4.38 18.17 -0.65
C ALA A 38 -4.54 18.27 -2.18
N GLY A 39 -5.09 17.24 -2.78
CA GLY A 39 -5.32 17.18 -4.22
C GLY A 39 -4.19 16.55 -5.03
N GLU A 40 -3.01 16.35 -4.44
CA GLU A 40 -1.93 15.68 -5.16
C GLU A 40 -2.24 14.20 -5.35
N ARG A 41 -1.79 13.67 -6.47
CA ARG A 41 -2.09 12.29 -6.87
C ARG A 41 -0.81 11.45 -6.93
N ARG A 42 -0.98 10.16 -6.65
CA ARG A 42 0.09 9.17 -6.82
C ARG A 42 -0.50 7.89 -7.41
N SER A 43 0.25 7.30 -8.33
CA SER A 43 -0.15 6.05 -8.98
C SER A 43 0.58 4.88 -8.35
N THR A 44 -0.06 3.70 -8.37
CA THR A 44 0.55 2.45 -7.93
C THR A 44 1.26 1.70 -9.07
N THR A 45 1.52 2.36 -10.20
CA THR A 45 2.14 1.70 -11.36
C THR A 45 3.45 1.00 -10.98
N GLU A 46 4.31 1.64 -10.21
CA GLU A 46 5.59 1.07 -9.81
C GLU A 46 5.83 1.11 -8.32
N THR A 47 4.91 1.71 -7.56
CA THR A 47 5.13 2.01 -6.16
C THR A 47 3.94 1.59 -5.31
N VAL A 48 4.26 1.01 -4.16
CA VAL A 48 3.29 0.73 -3.09
C VAL A 48 3.36 1.92 -2.13
N TRP A 49 2.21 2.44 -1.73
CA TRP A 49 2.14 3.61 -0.86
C TRP A 49 1.55 3.25 0.49
N VAL A 50 2.31 3.49 1.55
CA VAL A 50 1.85 3.30 2.94
C VAL A 50 1.51 4.68 3.51
N VAL A 51 0.33 4.83 4.06
CA VAL A 51 -0.08 6.11 4.65
C VAL A 51 0.49 6.20 6.07
N ALA A 52 1.36 7.18 6.29
CA ALA A 52 1.91 7.46 7.62
C ALA A 52 1.06 8.47 8.36
N SER A 53 0.56 9.49 7.67
CA SER A 53 -0.37 10.46 8.24
C SER A 53 -1.24 11.04 7.13
N GLY A 54 -2.41 11.54 7.50
CA GLY A 54 -3.35 12.11 6.55
C GLY A 54 -4.36 11.10 6.02
N ALA A 55 -4.83 11.31 4.81
CA ALA A 55 -5.81 10.45 4.18
C ALA A 55 -5.73 10.54 2.66
N LEU A 56 -5.82 9.38 1.99
CA LEU A 56 -5.84 9.31 0.54
C LEU A 56 -7.15 8.71 0.08
N ALA A 57 -7.80 9.36 -0.87
CA ALA A 57 -8.95 8.78 -1.55
C ALA A 57 -8.42 7.84 -2.63
N VAL A 58 -8.80 6.58 -2.54
CA VAL A 58 -8.34 5.56 -3.48
C VAL A 58 -9.45 5.29 -4.47
N ALA A 59 -9.19 5.57 -5.74
CA ALA A 59 -10.13 5.27 -6.80
C ALA A 59 -10.26 3.75 -6.95
N ALA A 60 -11.45 3.30 -7.29
CA ALA A 60 -11.67 1.88 -7.56
C ALA A 60 -11.04 1.44 -8.88
N GLY A 61 -10.15 2.24 -9.41
CA GLY A 61 -9.40 1.95 -10.61
C GLY A 61 -10.26 1.91 -11.84
N GLU A 62 -9.81 1.15 -12.79
CA GLU A 62 -10.45 1.05 -14.08
C GLU A 62 -11.51 -0.02 -14.17
N MET A 63 -12.07 -0.45 -13.06
CA MET A 63 -13.17 -1.39 -13.12
C MET A 63 -14.44 -0.66 -13.53
N GLN A 64 -14.40 -0.05 -14.68
CA GLN A 64 -15.50 0.71 -15.26
C GLN A 64 -16.26 -0.21 -16.17
N ILE A 65 -17.12 -1.01 -15.61
CA ILE A 65 -17.80 -2.02 -16.38
C ILE A 65 -19.16 -1.51 -16.84
N SER A 66 -19.94 -0.99 -15.90
CA SER A 66 -21.25 -0.42 -16.20
C SER A 66 -21.55 0.63 -15.13
N ASP A 67 -22.52 1.49 -15.40
CA ASP A 67 -22.86 2.55 -14.47
C ASP A 67 -23.27 2.01 -13.11
N ALA A 68 -24.08 0.98 -13.08
CA ALA A 68 -24.53 0.38 -11.82
C ALA A 68 -23.37 -0.28 -11.09
N THR A 69 -22.54 -1.00 -11.83
CA THR A 69 -21.36 -1.68 -11.26
C THR A 69 -20.31 -0.66 -10.84
N ALA A 70 -20.12 0.39 -11.64
CA ALA A 70 -19.17 1.44 -11.33
C ALA A 70 -19.50 2.14 -10.01
N SER A 71 -20.77 2.35 -9.73
CA SER A 71 -21.20 2.96 -8.47
C SER A 71 -20.84 2.10 -7.27
N SER A 72 -21.02 0.78 -7.38
CA SER A 72 -20.64 -0.16 -6.32
C SER A 72 -19.12 -0.20 -6.12
N ILE A 73 -18.39 -0.17 -7.22
CA ILE A 73 -16.92 -0.21 -7.19
C ILE A 73 -16.35 1.04 -6.53
N ARG A 74 -16.90 2.21 -6.85
CA ARG A 74 -16.45 3.45 -6.21
C ARG A 74 -16.61 3.41 -4.70
N ARG A 75 -17.68 2.80 -4.20
CA ARG A 75 -17.87 2.66 -2.76
C ARG A 75 -16.81 1.75 -2.13
N ARG A 76 -16.27 0.81 -2.92
CA ARG A 76 -15.20 -0.08 -2.45
C ARG A 76 -13.83 0.59 -2.46
N GLY A 77 -13.66 1.65 -3.25
CA GLY A 77 -12.41 2.38 -3.31
C GLY A 77 -12.01 2.90 -1.96
N GLY A 78 -12.88 3.67 -1.36
CA GLY A 78 -12.72 4.14 0.01
C GLY A 78 -11.55 5.07 0.25
N THR A 79 -11.23 5.22 1.52
CA THR A 79 -10.18 6.12 1.99
C THR A 79 -9.10 5.32 2.71
N ALA A 80 -7.84 5.55 2.34
CA ALA A 80 -6.70 4.99 3.05
C ALA A 80 -6.25 5.97 4.12
N THR A 81 -6.20 5.50 5.36
CA THR A 81 -5.80 6.28 6.54
C THR A 81 -4.52 5.68 7.12
N PRO A 82 -3.92 6.29 8.16
CA PRO A 82 -2.65 5.78 8.69
C PRO A 82 -2.69 4.29 9.00
N GLY A 83 -1.68 3.58 8.54
CA GLY A 83 -1.58 2.12 8.65
C GLY A 83 -2.12 1.37 7.45
N HIS A 84 -2.79 2.02 6.54
CA HIS A 84 -3.28 1.40 5.31
C HIS A 84 -2.24 1.46 4.21
N VAL A 85 -2.33 0.51 3.27
CA VAL A 85 -1.42 0.43 2.13
C VAL A 85 -2.21 0.43 0.84
N VAL A 86 -1.70 1.12 -0.17
CA VAL A 86 -2.32 1.18 -1.49
C VAL A 86 -1.39 0.52 -2.49
N GLY A 87 -1.91 -0.40 -3.27
CA GLY A 87 -1.18 -1.04 -4.36
C GLY A 87 -0.45 -2.32 -4.01
N ILE A 88 -0.63 -2.85 -2.80
CA ILE A 88 0.12 -4.04 -2.36
C ILE A 88 -0.17 -5.29 -3.21
N VAL A 89 -1.35 -5.39 -3.78
CA VAL A 89 -1.73 -6.55 -4.60
C VAL A 89 -0.80 -6.72 -5.80
N ARG A 90 -0.27 -5.63 -6.32
CA ARG A 90 0.65 -5.67 -7.46
C ARG A 90 1.97 -6.37 -7.15
N VAL A 91 2.34 -6.50 -5.88
CA VAL A 91 3.54 -7.24 -5.48
C VAL A 91 3.36 -8.72 -5.75
N VAL A 92 2.18 -9.26 -5.46
CA VAL A 92 1.90 -10.70 -5.64
C VAL A 92 1.21 -11.00 -6.98
N ALA A 93 0.57 -10.01 -7.58
CA ALA A 93 -0.12 -10.14 -8.85
C ALA A 93 0.23 -8.97 -9.76
N PRO A 94 1.40 -9.01 -10.44
CA PRO A 94 1.89 -7.87 -11.23
C PRO A 94 0.97 -7.45 -12.36
N ALA A 95 0.12 -8.34 -12.84
CA ALA A 95 -0.83 -8.02 -13.91
C ALA A 95 -2.03 -7.19 -13.43
N THR A 96 -2.16 -6.99 -12.12
CA THR A 96 -3.23 -6.17 -11.57
C THR A 96 -3.08 -4.74 -12.05
N LYS A 97 -4.17 -4.13 -12.47
CA LYS A 97 -4.14 -2.76 -12.96
C LYS A 97 -3.77 -1.79 -11.84
N PRO A 98 -2.96 -0.78 -12.15
CA PRO A 98 -2.63 0.23 -11.15
C PRO A 98 -3.85 1.09 -10.82
N VAL A 99 -3.84 1.65 -9.61
CA VAL A 99 -4.87 2.60 -9.17
C VAL A 99 -4.20 3.93 -8.85
N GLU A 100 -5.01 4.97 -8.75
CA GLU A 100 -4.54 6.28 -8.32
C GLU A 100 -5.08 6.58 -6.94
N ALA A 101 -4.27 7.26 -6.14
CA ALA A 101 -4.67 7.78 -4.84
C ALA A 101 -4.52 9.30 -4.87
N VAL A 102 -5.49 9.99 -4.28
CA VAL A 102 -5.50 11.46 -4.21
C VAL A 102 -5.51 11.87 -2.74
N ALA A 103 -4.59 12.75 -2.35
CA ALA A 103 -4.56 13.23 -0.99
C ALA A 103 -5.79 14.09 -0.72
N GLU A 104 -6.58 13.72 0.28
CA GLU A 104 -7.76 14.49 0.68
C GLU A 104 -7.37 15.70 1.54
N LYS A 105 -6.22 15.62 2.19
CA LYS A 105 -5.64 16.64 3.04
C LYS A 105 -4.13 16.47 3.03
N PRO A 106 -3.36 17.40 3.59
CA PRO A 106 -1.92 17.23 3.66
C PRO A 106 -1.60 15.88 4.31
N SER A 107 -0.79 15.08 3.64
CA SER A 107 -0.52 13.70 4.02
C SER A 107 0.94 13.37 3.85
N THR A 108 1.44 12.45 4.69
CA THR A 108 2.77 11.90 4.54
C THR A 108 2.62 10.42 4.20
N VAL A 109 3.26 9.99 3.12
CA VAL A 109 3.20 8.61 2.67
C VAL A 109 4.62 8.07 2.52
N VAL A 110 4.75 6.76 2.70
CA VAL A 110 6.02 6.06 2.48
C VAL A 110 5.86 5.22 1.23
N GLY A 111 6.72 5.47 0.25
CA GLY A 111 6.71 4.74 -1.01
C GLY A 111 7.71 3.61 -1.01
N LEU A 112 7.32 2.49 -1.60
CA LEU A 112 8.17 1.33 -1.81
C LEU A 112 8.01 0.90 -3.26
N ASN A 113 9.11 0.81 -3.98
CA ASN A 113 9.07 0.29 -5.34
C ASN A 113 8.61 -1.17 -5.29
N VAL A 114 7.69 -1.56 -6.17
CA VAL A 114 7.14 -2.91 -6.21
C VAL A 114 8.26 -3.97 -6.35
N ASP A 115 9.24 -3.69 -7.21
CA ASP A 115 10.34 -4.64 -7.43
C ASP A 115 11.21 -4.77 -6.19
N ASP A 116 11.44 -3.69 -5.45
CA ASP A 116 12.21 -3.74 -4.20
C ASP A 116 11.50 -4.57 -3.14
N VAL A 117 10.18 -4.42 -3.03
CA VAL A 117 9.40 -5.23 -2.09
C VAL A 117 9.50 -6.70 -2.46
N ARG A 118 9.36 -7.00 -3.74
CA ARG A 118 9.44 -8.37 -4.22
C ARG A 118 10.81 -8.98 -3.96
N ASP A 119 11.88 -8.23 -4.22
CA ASP A 119 13.25 -8.70 -3.98
C ASP A 119 13.47 -9.06 -2.52
N VAL A 120 13.04 -8.21 -1.60
CA VAL A 120 13.20 -8.46 -0.17
C VAL A 120 12.41 -9.70 0.25
N LEU A 121 11.18 -9.85 -0.25
CA LEU A 121 10.34 -10.99 0.10
C LEU A 121 10.87 -12.30 -0.49
N GLU A 122 11.43 -12.27 -1.68
CA GLU A 122 11.98 -13.46 -2.32
C GLU A 122 13.21 -13.99 -1.59
N GLU A 123 13.94 -13.12 -0.92
CA GLU A 123 15.09 -13.51 -0.12
C GLU A 123 14.70 -14.18 1.20
N ASP A 124 13.46 -14.06 1.61
CA ASP A 124 12.97 -14.62 2.87
C ASP A 124 11.60 -15.28 2.68
N PRO A 125 11.56 -16.60 2.50
CA PRO A 125 10.29 -17.32 2.32
C PRO A 125 9.31 -17.13 3.46
N SER A 126 9.79 -16.95 4.70
CA SER A 126 8.92 -16.69 5.85
C SER A 126 8.22 -15.35 5.72
N ALA A 127 8.91 -14.35 5.18
CA ALA A 127 8.32 -13.03 4.96
C ALA A 127 7.25 -13.10 3.88
N LEU A 128 7.50 -13.84 2.80
CA LEU A 128 6.52 -14.00 1.74
C LEU A 128 5.27 -14.70 2.25
N ALA A 129 5.44 -15.75 3.06
CA ALA A 129 4.31 -16.46 3.67
C ALA A 129 3.51 -15.54 4.61
N ALA A 130 4.20 -14.75 5.42
CA ALA A 130 3.55 -13.80 6.33
C ALA A 130 2.75 -12.75 5.58
N LEU A 131 3.29 -12.25 4.46
CA LEU A 131 2.59 -11.29 3.62
C LEU A 131 1.34 -11.91 2.99
N ALA A 132 1.46 -13.11 2.46
CA ALA A 132 0.33 -13.81 1.86
C ALA A 132 -0.78 -14.04 2.89
N ASP A 133 -0.42 -14.42 4.11
CA ASP A 133 -1.35 -14.62 5.20
C ASP A 133 -2.05 -13.32 5.59
N ALA A 134 -1.30 -12.23 5.70
CA ALA A 134 -1.87 -10.93 6.02
C ALA A 134 -2.85 -10.45 4.95
N LEU A 135 -2.51 -10.63 3.67
CA LEU A 135 -3.39 -10.27 2.57
C LEU A 135 -4.67 -11.10 2.58
N SER A 136 -4.55 -12.40 2.86
CA SER A 136 -5.72 -13.28 2.95
C SER A 136 -6.68 -12.83 4.04
N ARG A 137 -6.16 -12.44 5.21
CA ARG A 137 -6.99 -11.94 6.31
C ARG A 137 -7.71 -10.65 5.94
N ILE A 138 -7.03 -9.75 5.25
CA ILE A 138 -7.62 -8.49 4.82
C ILE A 138 -8.74 -8.74 3.81
N LEU A 139 -8.49 -9.59 2.82
CA LEU A 139 -9.49 -9.92 1.80
C LEU A 139 -10.71 -10.61 2.42
N LEU A 140 -10.50 -11.51 3.36
CA LEU A 140 -11.61 -12.21 4.03
C LEU A 140 -12.43 -11.26 4.89
N SER A 141 -11.80 -10.27 5.51
CA SER A 141 -12.52 -9.32 6.36
C SER A 141 -13.39 -8.37 5.55
N GLN A 142 -13.16 -8.26 4.24
CA GLN A 142 -13.92 -7.40 3.35
C GLN A 142 -15.08 -8.10 2.64
N SER A 143 -15.20 -9.40 2.82
CA SER A 143 -16.24 -10.19 2.14
C SER A 143 -17.56 -10.29 2.91
#